data_f4faf2393ffbf07d039e0d96f12b38d6
#
_entry.id   f4faf2393ffbf07d039e0d96f12b38d6
#
_cell.length_a   1.000
_cell.length_b   1.000
_cell.length_c   1.000
_cell.angle_alpha   90.00
_cell.angle_beta   90.00
_cell.angle_gamma   90.00
#
_symmetry.space_group_name_H-M   'P 1'
#
loop_
_entity.id
_entity.type
_entity.pdbx_description
1 polymer ?
#
loop_
_entity_poly.entity_id
_entity_poly.type
_entity_poly.pdbx_seq_one_letter_code
_entity_poly.pdbx_strand_id
1 'polypeptide(L)'
;MKKILFLIMALIASSPLATAKDKTVELCILETSDVHGSFFPYDFINRTPCKGSLARLSTYVKRERERFGDNLLLLDNGDILQGQPTVYYYNFIDTAATHVTAAMMNYLRYDAGNMGNHDMETGHAVYDRWIRQCNFPILGANIIDTASGKPYLPPYSVFNRDGVKVAVIGLLTPSIPAWLPENLWAGLRFDDIEESARKWVKTVREKENPDVVVAIIHSGRDHTHTTGNWVENASQLVAERVPGIDIVLFGHDHQFFCDSVKNADGNEVWMLNPANKAEKVASAHVSLTLRKGKVVKKEISGRLVDISALPVDEDFMAEFKPQYDTV
;
A
#
# COMPACT_ATOMS: atom_id res chain seq x y z
N MET A 1 52.60 2.12 71.31
CA MET A 1 51.35 2.41 70.57
C MET A 1 51.57 2.08 69.12
N LYS A 2 51.11 0.90 68.68
CA LYS A 2 51.22 0.46 67.25
C LYS A 2 49.99 0.89 66.50
N LYS A 3 50.13 1.75 65.48
CA LYS A 3 49.06 2.11 64.52
C LYS A 3 48.93 1.04 63.48
N ILE A 4 47.77 0.36 63.43
CA ILE A 4 47.41 -0.60 62.34
C ILE A 4 46.72 0.21 61.30
N LEU A 5 47.33 0.20 60.08
CA LEU A 5 46.78 0.85 58.84
C LEU A 5 45.97 -0.22 58.15
N PHE A 6 44.59 -0.02 58.07
CA PHE A 6 43.70 -0.87 57.23
C PHE A 6 43.71 -0.37 55.80
N LEU A 7 44.24 -1.18 54.94
CA LEU A 7 44.17 -0.94 53.48
C LEU A 7 42.84 -1.53 52.94
N ILE A 8 41.88 -0.68 52.60
CA ILE A 8 40.64 -1.11 51.94
C ILE A 8 40.94 -1.23 50.45
N MET A 9 41.05 -2.48 49.99
CA MET A 9 41.16 -2.80 48.58
C MET A 9 39.76 -2.80 47.94
N ALA A 10 39.41 -1.72 47.22
CA ALA A 10 38.15 -1.64 46.44
C ALA A 10 38.26 -2.58 45.19
N LEU A 11 37.58 -3.72 45.23
CA LEU A 11 37.36 -4.54 44.02
C LEU A 11 36.39 -3.80 43.09
N ILE A 12 36.90 -3.21 42.03
CA ILE A 12 36.09 -2.71 40.94
C ILE A 12 35.68 -3.96 40.13
N ALA A 13 34.46 -4.46 40.36
CA ALA A 13 33.83 -5.48 39.54
C ALA A 13 33.51 -4.87 38.18
N SER A 14 34.37 -5.09 37.19
CA SER A 14 34.06 -4.79 35.80
C SER A 14 33.03 -5.80 35.31
N SER A 15 31.75 -5.44 35.43
CA SER A 15 30.69 -6.18 34.73
C SER A 15 30.94 -6.11 33.24
N PRO A 16 31.02 -7.24 32.51
CA PRO A 16 31.12 -7.19 31.08
C PRO A 16 29.87 -6.48 30.53
N LEU A 17 30.05 -5.36 29.86
CA LEU A 17 28.97 -4.77 29.02
C LEU A 17 28.56 -5.84 28.05
N ALA A 18 27.41 -6.47 28.27
CA ALA A 18 26.79 -7.33 27.28
C ALA A 18 26.52 -6.46 26.04
N THR A 19 27.31 -6.62 25.01
CA THR A 19 27.05 -6.01 23.71
C THR A 19 25.75 -6.63 23.20
N ALA A 20 24.69 -5.83 23.18
CA ALA A 20 23.42 -6.27 22.61
C ALA A 20 23.68 -6.76 21.16
N LYS A 21 23.35 -8.02 20.92
CA LYS A 21 23.49 -8.63 19.58
C LYS A 21 22.60 -7.88 18.60
N ASP A 22 23.10 -7.61 17.39
CA ASP A 22 22.30 -7.01 16.33
C ASP A 22 21.07 -7.90 16.03
N LYS A 23 19.89 -7.29 15.86
CA LYS A 23 18.64 -7.96 15.51
C LYS A 23 18.34 -7.68 14.05
N THR A 24 18.06 -8.71 13.26
CA THR A 24 17.55 -8.56 11.90
C THR A 24 16.03 -8.67 11.91
N VAL A 25 15.35 -7.74 11.23
CA VAL A 25 13.90 -7.75 11.00
C VAL A 25 13.68 -7.82 9.50
N GLU A 26 12.89 -8.80 9.09
CA GLU A 26 12.49 -9.01 7.70
C GLU A 26 11.04 -8.61 7.53
N LEU A 27 10.76 -7.69 6.60
CA LEU A 27 9.40 -7.26 6.23
C LEU A 27 9.08 -7.72 4.81
N CYS A 28 7.83 -8.08 4.59
CA CYS A 28 7.26 -8.34 3.28
C CYS A 28 6.13 -7.34 3.03
N ILE A 29 6.25 -6.52 2.00
CA ILE A 29 5.22 -5.54 1.60
C ILE A 29 4.66 -5.99 0.26
N LEU A 30 3.39 -6.36 0.26
CA LEU A 30 2.67 -6.82 -0.93
C LEU A 30 1.73 -5.73 -1.42
N GLU A 31 1.61 -5.61 -2.73
CA GLU A 31 0.68 -4.69 -3.37
C GLU A 31 -0.18 -5.41 -4.41
N THR A 32 -1.47 -5.10 -4.38
CA THR A 32 -2.38 -5.22 -5.51
C THR A 32 -2.71 -3.85 -6.06
N SER A 33 -2.96 -3.74 -7.35
CA SER A 33 -3.43 -2.54 -8.03
C SER A 33 -4.37 -2.93 -9.17
N ASP A 34 -5.30 -2.05 -9.50
CA ASP A 34 -6.13 -2.20 -10.68
C ASP A 34 -6.81 -3.59 -10.75
N VAL A 35 -7.34 -4.03 -9.61
CA VAL A 35 -7.98 -5.36 -9.51
C VAL A 35 -9.24 -5.44 -10.38
N HIS A 36 -9.94 -4.30 -10.58
CA HIS A 36 -11.09 -4.18 -11.47
C HIS A 36 -12.14 -5.28 -11.26
N GLY A 37 -12.48 -5.53 -9.98
CA GLY A 37 -13.50 -6.53 -9.64
C GLY A 37 -13.12 -7.98 -9.96
N SER A 38 -11.87 -8.28 -10.30
CA SER A 38 -11.37 -9.65 -10.52
C SER A 38 -11.25 -10.41 -9.20
N PHE A 39 -12.39 -10.65 -8.56
CA PHE A 39 -12.49 -11.30 -7.26
C PHE A 39 -12.40 -12.82 -7.35
N PHE A 40 -13.03 -13.37 -8.39
CA PHE A 40 -13.16 -14.79 -8.64
C PHE A 40 -12.32 -15.24 -9.84
N PRO A 41 -11.99 -16.53 -9.97
CA PRO A 41 -11.19 -17.04 -11.09
C PRO A 41 -12.00 -17.18 -12.39
N TYR A 42 -12.94 -16.26 -12.61
CA TYR A 42 -13.86 -16.26 -13.74
C TYR A 42 -14.17 -14.81 -14.17
N ASP A 43 -14.04 -14.55 -15.47
CA ASP A 43 -14.42 -13.30 -16.10
C ASP A 43 -15.88 -13.41 -16.54
N PHE A 44 -16.79 -12.78 -15.81
CA PHE A 44 -18.24 -12.85 -16.08
C PHE A 44 -18.63 -12.09 -17.35
N ILE A 45 -17.84 -11.10 -17.78
CA ILE A 45 -18.10 -10.34 -19.01
C ILE A 45 -17.81 -11.22 -20.22
N ASN A 46 -16.63 -11.83 -20.26
CA ASN A 46 -16.20 -12.68 -21.37
C ASN A 46 -16.62 -14.14 -21.22
N ARG A 47 -17.17 -14.54 -20.07
CA ARG A 47 -17.62 -15.90 -19.72
C ARG A 47 -16.51 -16.95 -19.89
N THR A 48 -15.32 -16.61 -19.39
CA THR A 48 -14.14 -17.47 -19.47
C THR A 48 -13.41 -17.53 -18.13
N PRO A 49 -12.70 -18.62 -17.83
CA PRO A 49 -11.76 -18.60 -16.71
C PRO A 49 -10.72 -17.50 -16.86
N CYS A 50 -10.37 -16.82 -15.75
CA CYS A 50 -9.33 -15.80 -15.74
C CYS A 50 -8.10 -16.26 -14.94
N LYS A 51 -6.96 -15.65 -15.23
CA LYS A 51 -5.67 -15.99 -14.62
C LYS A 51 -5.54 -15.40 -13.21
N GLY A 52 -5.88 -14.11 -13.07
CA GLY A 52 -5.80 -13.38 -11.79
C GLY A 52 -7.12 -13.41 -11.04
N SER A 53 -7.06 -13.35 -9.70
CA SER A 53 -8.23 -13.12 -8.84
C SER A 53 -7.81 -12.91 -7.38
N LEU A 54 -8.69 -12.27 -6.58
CA LEU A 54 -8.52 -12.22 -5.13
C LEU A 54 -8.56 -13.61 -4.49
N ALA A 55 -9.28 -14.56 -5.07
CA ALA A 55 -9.29 -15.95 -4.60
C ALA A 55 -7.91 -16.63 -4.71
N ARG A 56 -7.11 -16.32 -5.74
CA ARG A 56 -5.71 -16.78 -5.87
C ARG A 56 -4.75 -15.97 -5.00
N LEU A 57 -5.00 -14.67 -4.91
CA LEU A 57 -4.28 -13.79 -3.98
C LEU A 57 -4.39 -14.31 -2.55
N SER A 58 -5.57 -14.74 -2.12
CA SER A 58 -5.80 -15.33 -0.79
C SER A 58 -4.84 -16.48 -0.50
N THR A 59 -4.67 -17.40 -1.44
CA THR A 59 -3.71 -18.51 -1.33
C THR A 59 -2.28 -17.99 -1.14
N TYR A 60 -1.88 -17.00 -1.93
CA TYR A 60 -0.53 -16.42 -1.84
C TYR A 60 -0.31 -15.71 -0.51
N VAL A 61 -1.25 -14.87 -0.11
CA VAL A 61 -1.16 -14.10 1.15
C VAL A 61 -1.14 -15.02 2.38
N LYS A 62 -1.93 -16.10 2.41
CA LYS A 62 -1.87 -17.10 3.48
C LYS A 62 -0.46 -17.68 3.62
N ARG A 63 0.18 -18.07 2.51
CA ARG A 63 1.57 -18.60 2.51
C ARG A 63 2.60 -17.57 2.98
N GLU A 64 2.50 -16.33 2.53
CA GLU A 64 3.45 -15.30 2.95
C GLU A 64 3.24 -14.91 4.43
N ARG A 65 2.00 -14.95 4.94
CA ARG A 65 1.74 -14.76 6.38
C ARG A 65 2.30 -15.87 7.25
N GLU A 66 2.34 -17.11 6.77
CA GLU A 66 3.03 -18.21 7.48
C GLU A 66 4.54 -17.95 7.62
N ARG A 67 5.15 -17.23 6.67
CA ARG A 67 6.58 -16.92 6.64
C ARG A 67 6.93 -15.67 7.45
N PHE A 68 6.13 -14.62 7.31
CA PHE A 68 6.43 -13.29 7.84
C PHE A 68 5.58 -12.90 9.06
N GLY A 69 4.49 -13.61 9.34
CA GLY A 69 3.59 -13.28 10.43
C GLY A 69 3.06 -11.85 10.30
N ASP A 70 3.16 -11.09 11.40
CA ASP A 70 2.74 -9.69 11.44
C ASP A 70 3.71 -8.75 10.70
N ASN A 71 4.86 -9.24 10.24
CA ASN A 71 5.81 -8.48 9.42
C ASN A 71 5.42 -8.43 7.94
N LEU A 72 4.26 -8.96 7.57
CA LEU A 72 3.65 -8.76 6.26
C LEU A 72 2.72 -7.55 6.31
N LEU A 73 2.85 -6.66 5.32
CA LEU A 73 1.88 -5.60 4.99
C LEU A 73 1.25 -5.93 3.63
N LEU A 74 -0.08 -5.93 3.57
CA LEU A 74 -0.84 -6.09 2.33
C LEU A 74 -1.52 -4.76 2.00
N LEU A 75 -1.17 -4.17 0.87
CA LEU A 75 -1.63 -2.86 0.41
C LEU A 75 -2.40 -2.99 -0.90
N ASP A 76 -3.38 -2.12 -1.12
CA ASP A 76 -4.08 -1.98 -2.39
C ASP A 76 -3.90 -0.57 -2.94
N ASN A 77 -3.64 -0.43 -4.23
CA ASN A 77 -3.36 0.86 -4.84
C ASN A 77 -4.55 1.45 -5.62
N GLY A 78 -5.76 0.94 -5.41
CA GLY A 78 -6.98 1.47 -6.02
C GLY A 78 -7.37 0.82 -7.34
N ASP A 79 -8.41 1.35 -7.95
CA ASP A 79 -9.12 0.81 -9.10
C ASP A 79 -9.65 -0.61 -8.85
N ILE A 80 -10.35 -0.76 -7.74
CA ILE A 80 -10.97 -2.01 -7.33
C ILE A 80 -12.50 -2.00 -7.46
N LEU A 81 -13.13 -0.81 -7.48
CA LEU A 81 -14.59 -0.65 -7.49
C LEU A 81 -15.23 -0.68 -8.87
N GLN A 82 -14.48 -0.92 -9.94
CA GLN A 82 -14.98 -0.95 -11.32
C GLN A 82 -14.49 -2.20 -12.04
N GLY A 83 -15.26 -2.73 -12.98
CA GLY A 83 -14.85 -3.80 -13.90
C GLY A 83 -15.88 -4.93 -13.98
N GLN A 84 -15.80 -5.94 -13.13
CA GLN A 84 -16.67 -7.12 -13.22
C GLN A 84 -18.11 -6.86 -12.73
N PRO A 85 -19.12 -7.60 -13.24
CA PRO A 85 -20.53 -7.44 -12.84
C PRO A 85 -20.77 -7.56 -11.34
N THR A 86 -20.03 -8.39 -10.63
CA THR A 86 -20.17 -8.53 -9.17
C THR A 86 -19.96 -7.21 -8.45
N VAL A 87 -18.89 -6.46 -8.78
CA VAL A 87 -18.65 -5.18 -8.12
C VAL A 87 -19.71 -4.15 -8.53
N TYR A 88 -20.12 -4.12 -9.81
CA TYR A 88 -21.21 -3.26 -10.28
C TYR A 88 -22.53 -3.51 -9.52
N TYR A 89 -22.87 -4.78 -9.28
CA TYR A 89 -24.09 -5.15 -8.55
C TYR A 89 -24.10 -4.54 -7.15
N TYR A 90 -23.01 -4.66 -6.40
CA TYR A 90 -22.89 -4.09 -5.06
C TYR A 90 -22.65 -2.56 -5.04
N ASN A 91 -22.16 -2.00 -6.13
CA ASN A 91 -22.10 -0.54 -6.26
C ASN A 91 -23.53 0.06 -6.37
N PHE A 92 -24.37 -0.49 -7.25
CA PHE A 92 -25.52 0.23 -7.75
C PHE A 92 -26.88 -0.50 -7.60
N ILE A 93 -26.89 -1.81 -7.39
CA ILE A 93 -28.12 -2.61 -7.31
C ILE A 93 -28.42 -2.96 -5.85
N ASP A 94 -27.56 -3.73 -5.20
CA ASP A 94 -27.70 -4.04 -3.77
C ASP A 94 -26.87 -3.07 -2.93
N THR A 95 -27.43 -1.91 -2.70
CA THR A 95 -26.77 -0.86 -1.91
C THR A 95 -26.99 -1.00 -0.41
N ALA A 96 -27.82 -1.94 0.03
CA ALA A 96 -28.10 -2.19 1.44
C ALA A 96 -27.15 -3.23 2.08
N ALA A 97 -26.68 -4.20 1.31
CA ALA A 97 -25.71 -5.16 1.78
C ALA A 97 -24.35 -4.54 2.09
N THR A 98 -23.52 -5.27 2.85
CA THR A 98 -22.10 -4.93 2.97
C THR A 98 -21.47 -4.95 1.58
N HIS A 99 -20.71 -3.91 1.25
CA HIS A 99 -20.06 -3.80 -0.04
C HIS A 99 -19.09 -4.98 -0.25
N VAL A 100 -19.28 -5.72 -1.34
CA VAL A 100 -18.51 -6.95 -1.60
C VAL A 100 -17.00 -6.72 -1.55
N THR A 101 -16.54 -5.61 -2.12
CA THR A 101 -15.10 -5.25 -2.11
C THR A 101 -14.60 -5.04 -0.69
N ALA A 102 -15.34 -4.31 0.16
CA ALA A 102 -14.96 -4.12 1.56
C ALA A 102 -14.93 -5.47 2.31
N ALA A 103 -15.93 -6.33 2.11
CA ALA A 103 -15.98 -7.64 2.74
C ALA A 103 -14.77 -8.51 2.36
N MET A 104 -14.41 -8.56 1.06
CA MET A 104 -13.27 -9.34 0.58
C MET A 104 -11.93 -8.77 1.03
N MET A 105 -11.75 -7.45 0.98
CA MET A 105 -10.53 -6.81 1.47
C MET A 105 -10.35 -7.02 2.99
N ASN A 106 -11.44 -6.93 3.77
CA ASN A 106 -11.42 -7.21 5.20
C ASN A 106 -11.07 -8.69 5.49
N TYR A 107 -11.63 -9.63 4.73
CA TYR A 107 -11.31 -11.06 4.81
C TYR A 107 -9.83 -11.31 4.54
N LEU A 108 -9.28 -10.69 3.50
CA LEU A 108 -7.87 -10.76 3.13
C LEU A 108 -6.96 -10.01 4.12
N ARG A 109 -7.55 -9.21 5.04
CA ARG A 109 -6.83 -8.42 6.04
C ARG A 109 -5.84 -7.46 5.40
N TYR A 110 -6.31 -6.61 4.48
CA TYR A 110 -5.51 -5.50 3.99
C TYR A 110 -5.12 -4.56 5.14
N ASP A 111 -3.91 -4.00 5.09
CA ASP A 111 -3.41 -3.06 6.09
C ASP A 111 -3.73 -1.61 5.71
N ALA A 112 -3.70 -1.28 4.42
CA ALA A 112 -4.17 0.00 3.88
C ALA A 112 -4.60 -0.16 2.42
N GLY A 113 -5.45 0.75 1.95
CA GLY A 113 -5.79 0.92 0.55
C GLY A 113 -5.51 2.35 0.08
N ASN A 114 -5.54 2.56 -1.21
CA ASN A 114 -5.48 3.86 -1.87
C ASN A 114 -6.73 4.06 -2.72
N MET A 115 -7.00 5.30 -3.13
CA MET A 115 -8.07 5.62 -4.07
C MET A 115 -7.54 5.56 -5.49
N GLY A 116 -8.28 4.92 -6.41
CA GLY A 116 -8.04 4.97 -7.84
C GLY A 116 -9.05 5.87 -8.56
N ASN A 117 -8.81 6.17 -9.84
CA ASN A 117 -9.72 7.01 -10.61
C ASN A 117 -11.05 6.31 -10.92
N HIS A 118 -11.06 5.00 -11.14
CA HIS A 118 -12.29 4.23 -11.30
C HIS A 118 -13.04 3.99 -9.99
N ASP A 119 -12.38 4.13 -8.84
CA ASP A 119 -13.08 4.18 -7.56
C ASP A 119 -13.86 5.50 -7.43
N MET A 120 -13.23 6.63 -7.80
CA MET A 120 -13.89 7.95 -7.85
C MET A 120 -15.06 8.00 -8.84
N GLU A 121 -14.98 7.26 -9.95
CA GLU A 121 -16.01 7.15 -10.96
C GLU A 121 -17.34 6.64 -10.40
N THR A 122 -17.32 5.88 -9.32
CA THR A 122 -18.55 5.34 -8.70
C THR A 122 -19.36 6.37 -7.95
N GLY A 123 -18.80 7.55 -7.63
CA GLY A 123 -19.44 8.64 -6.91
C GLY A 123 -19.49 8.42 -5.40
N HIS A 124 -19.75 9.52 -4.66
CA HIS A 124 -19.76 9.54 -3.18
C HIS A 124 -20.65 8.48 -2.53
N ALA A 125 -21.82 8.20 -3.09
CA ALA A 125 -22.73 7.20 -2.52
C ALA A 125 -22.09 5.80 -2.43
N VAL A 126 -21.17 5.46 -3.35
CA VAL A 126 -20.52 4.16 -3.42
C VAL A 126 -19.19 4.19 -2.67
N TYR A 127 -18.25 5.06 -3.08
CA TYR A 127 -16.90 5.00 -2.49
C TYR A 127 -16.89 5.39 -1.00
N ASP A 128 -17.75 6.32 -0.53
CA ASP A 128 -17.85 6.63 0.90
C ASP A 128 -18.41 5.46 1.70
N ARG A 129 -19.36 4.70 1.12
CA ARG A 129 -19.87 3.48 1.74
C ARG A 129 -18.77 2.42 1.86
N TRP A 130 -18.05 2.18 0.79
CA TRP A 130 -16.93 1.23 0.76
C TRP A 130 -15.86 1.61 1.79
N ILE A 131 -15.41 2.87 1.82
CA ILE A 131 -14.43 3.38 2.77
C ILE A 131 -14.87 3.13 4.22
N ARG A 132 -16.13 3.44 4.56
CA ARG A 132 -16.66 3.24 5.92
C ARG A 132 -16.76 1.77 6.31
N GLN A 133 -16.83 0.85 5.38
CA GLN A 133 -16.95 -0.58 5.63
C GLN A 133 -15.60 -1.32 5.61
N CYS A 134 -14.52 -0.67 5.20
CA CYS A 134 -13.17 -1.19 5.32
C CYS A 134 -12.70 -1.11 6.79
N ASN A 135 -12.05 -2.18 7.29
CA ASN A 135 -11.48 -2.25 8.64
C ASN A 135 -10.06 -1.66 8.71
N PHE A 136 -9.61 -1.03 7.64
CA PHE A 136 -8.29 -0.43 7.45
C PHE A 136 -8.46 0.92 6.74
N PRO A 137 -7.48 1.83 6.81
CA PRO A 137 -7.58 3.13 6.16
C PRO A 137 -7.48 3.04 4.64
N ILE A 138 -8.35 3.79 3.94
CA ILE A 138 -8.15 4.17 2.54
C ILE A 138 -7.46 5.53 2.54
N LEU A 139 -6.32 5.61 1.87
CA LEU A 139 -5.44 6.78 1.87
C LEU A 139 -5.70 7.69 0.66
N GLY A 140 -5.36 8.99 0.80
CA GLY A 140 -5.53 9.95 -0.28
C GLY A 140 -4.96 11.33 0.10
N ALA A 141 -3.64 11.45 0.06
CA ALA A 141 -2.91 12.62 0.57
C ALA A 141 -3.15 13.90 -0.23
N ASN A 142 -3.48 13.77 -1.52
CA ASN A 142 -3.72 14.88 -2.45
C ASN A 142 -5.20 15.03 -2.85
N ILE A 143 -6.10 14.26 -2.24
CA ILE A 143 -7.55 14.45 -2.37
C ILE A 143 -7.98 15.41 -1.25
N ILE A 144 -8.37 16.61 -1.61
CA ILE A 144 -8.62 17.69 -0.64
C ILE A 144 -10.12 18.02 -0.58
N ASP A 145 -10.67 18.01 0.62
CA ASP A 145 -12.00 18.58 0.89
C ASP A 145 -11.94 20.11 0.75
N THR A 146 -12.66 20.64 -0.19
CA THR A 146 -12.66 22.09 -0.52
C THR A 146 -13.22 22.97 0.59
N ALA A 147 -14.11 22.44 1.43
CA ALA A 147 -14.71 23.17 2.52
C ALA A 147 -13.74 23.38 3.69
N SER A 148 -12.96 22.36 4.03
CA SER A 148 -12.00 22.41 5.13
C SER A 148 -10.57 22.76 4.69
N GLY A 149 -10.22 22.58 3.41
CA GLY A 149 -8.87 22.68 2.88
C GLY A 149 -7.92 21.60 3.37
N LYS A 150 -8.45 20.52 3.98
CA LYS A 150 -7.68 19.39 4.51
C LYS A 150 -7.80 18.17 3.59
N PRO A 151 -6.92 17.18 3.70
CA PRO A 151 -7.11 15.91 3.03
C PRO A 151 -8.47 15.30 3.39
N TYR A 152 -9.19 14.86 2.38
CA TYR A 152 -10.50 14.19 2.51
C TYR A 152 -10.35 12.80 3.14
N LEU A 153 -9.28 12.10 2.79
CA LEU A 153 -8.88 10.81 3.34
C LEU A 153 -7.63 10.96 4.22
N PRO A 154 -7.33 10.00 5.10
CA PRO A 154 -6.04 9.97 5.78
C PRO A 154 -4.90 10.07 4.77
N PRO A 155 -3.94 11.01 4.93
CA PRO A 155 -2.87 11.18 3.96
C PRO A 155 -1.81 10.07 4.05
N TYR A 156 -1.68 9.45 5.22
CA TYR A 156 -0.76 8.35 5.48
C TYR A 156 -1.23 7.49 6.65
N SER A 157 -0.63 6.32 6.76
CA SER A 157 -0.74 5.45 7.92
C SER A 157 0.64 4.98 8.39
N VAL A 158 0.77 4.61 9.67
CA VAL A 158 2.04 4.14 10.26
C VAL A 158 1.84 2.78 10.91
N PHE A 159 2.69 1.84 10.55
CA PHE A 159 2.67 0.46 11.03
C PHE A 159 3.94 0.16 11.82
N ASN A 160 3.78 -0.43 13.01
CA ASN A 160 4.91 -0.95 13.77
C ASN A 160 4.99 -2.46 13.57
N ARG A 161 6.12 -2.93 13.08
CA ARG A 161 6.37 -4.34 12.77
C ARG A 161 7.69 -4.74 13.40
N ASP A 162 7.63 -5.55 14.47
CA ASP A 162 8.78 -6.09 15.18
C ASP A 162 9.82 -5.02 15.65
N GLY A 163 9.33 -3.80 15.93
CA GLY A 163 10.14 -2.66 16.35
C GLY A 163 10.63 -1.78 15.19
N VAL A 164 10.21 -2.07 13.97
CA VAL A 164 10.41 -1.23 12.78
C VAL A 164 9.15 -0.43 12.49
N LYS A 165 9.31 0.85 12.19
CA LYS A 165 8.22 1.76 11.84
C LYS A 165 8.16 1.96 10.33
N VAL A 166 7.06 1.55 9.71
CA VAL A 166 6.78 1.72 8.28
C VAL A 166 5.68 2.77 8.11
N ALA A 167 5.94 3.83 7.35
CA ALA A 167 4.94 4.80 6.97
C ALA A 167 4.50 4.57 5.53
N VAL A 168 3.20 4.57 5.27
CA VAL A 168 2.59 4.41 3.94
C VAL A 168 1.81 5.68 3.62
N ILE A 169 2.13 6.33 2.50
CA ILE A 169 1.48 7.57 1.99
C ILE A 169 0.69 7.18 0.74
N GLY A 170 -0.58 7.60 0.63
CA GLY A 170 -1.42 7.34 -0.54
C GLY A 170 -1.58 8.56 -1.42
N LEU A 171 -1.45 8.41 -2.74
CA LEU A 171 -1.57 9.47 -3.74
C LEU A 171 -2.39 8.98 -4.94
N LEU A 172 -3.17 9.91 -5.53
CA LEU A 172 -4.02 9.67 -6.70
C LEU A 172 -3.64 10.62 -7.83
N THR A 173 -3.73 10.15 -9.08
CA THR A 173 -3.60 11.05 -10.24
C THR A 173 -4.53 12.26 -10.12
N PRO A 174 -4.05 13.48 -10.37
CA PRO A 174 -4.88 14.68 -10.25
C PRO A 174 -5.81 14.89 -11.44
N SER A 175 -5.76 14.04 -12.45
CA SER A 175 -6.50 14.19 -13.72
C SER A 175 -7.99 13.88 -13.63
N ILE A 176 -8.51 13.58 -12.44
CA ILE A 176 -9.92 13.25 -12.19
C ILE A 176 -10.90 14.26 -12.82
N PRO A 177 -10.70 15.60 -12.70
CA PRO A 177 -11.64 16.57 -13.28
C PRO A 177 -11.66 16.59 -14.81
N ALA A 178 -10.63 16.03 -15.46
CA ALA A 178 -10.59 15.93 -16.92
C ALA A 178 -11.40 14.73 -17.45
N TRP A 179 -11.63 13.72 -16.62
CA TRP A 179 -12.28 12.48 -17.04
C TRP A 179 -13.68 12.31 -16.50
N LEU A 180 -13.95 12.80 -15.30
CA LEU A 180 -15.16 12.51 -14.58
C LEU A 180 -16.05 13.75 -14.39
N PRO A 181 -17.38 13.63 -14.53
CA PRO A 181 -18.32 14.67 -14.20
C PRO A 181 -18.19 15.13 -12.73
N GLU A 182 -18.28 16.44 -12.49
CA GLU A 182 -18.07 17.05 -11.18
C GLU A 182 -18.96 16.46 -10.06
N ASN A 183 -20.17 16.03 -10.39
CA ASN A 183 -21.08 15.44 -9.41
C ASN A 183 -20.57 14.14 -8.76
N LEU A 184 -19.61 13.44 -9.38
CA LEU A 184 -19.01 12.22 -8.82
C LEU A 184 -17.96 12.51 -7.75
N TRP A 185 -17.32 13.70 -7.80
CA TRP A 185 -16.29 14.15 -6.88
C TRP A 185 -16.62 15.53 -6.26
N ALA A 186 -17.91 15.88 -6.16
CA ALA A 186 -18.37 17.17 -5.66
C ALA A 186 -17.78 17.50 -4.29
N GLY A 187 -17.26 18.73 -4.13
CA GLY A 187 -16.63 19.17 -2.89
C GLY A 187 -15.19 18.72 -2.71
N LEU A 188 -14.59 18.05 -3.70
CA LEU A 188 -13.19 17.65 -3.68
C LEU A 188 -12.35 18.46 -4.66
N ARG A 189 -11.06 18.47 -4.41
CA ARG A 189 -10.00 19.01 -5.28
C ARG A 189 -8.84 18.04 -5.27
N PHE A 190 -8.14 17.93 -6.39
CA PHE A 190 -6.99 17.03 -6.55
C PHE A 190 -5.74 17.87 -6.74
N ASP A 191 -4.86 17.84 -5.73
CA ASP A 191 -3.61 18.60 -5.75
C ASP A 191 -2.53 17.81 -6.52
N ASP A 192 -1.50 18.51 -6.97
CA ASP A 192 -0.35 17.91 -7.66
C ASP A 192 0.31 16.80 -6.85
N ILE A 193 0.67 15.68 -7.53
CA ILE A 193 1.24 14.51 -6.87
C ILE A 193 2.62 14.80 -6.30
N GLU A 194 3.51 15.44 -7.07
CA GLU A 194 4.90 15.69 -6.65
C GLU A 194 4.94 16.66 -5.45
N GLU A 195 4.18 17.73 -5.50
CA GLU A 195 4.09 18.70 -4.40
C GLU A 195 3.50 18.08 -3.15
N SER A 196 2.43 17.27 -3.32
CA SER A 196 1.80 16.56 -2.22
C SER A 196 2.72 15.50 -1.61
N ALA A 197 3.44 14.74 -2.45
CA ALA A 197 4.44 13.78 -1.98
C ALA A 197 5.54 14.47 -1.15
N ARG A 198 6.11 15.58 -1.64
CA ARG A 198 7.12 16.37 -0.89
C ARG A 198 6.61 16.81 0.47
N LYS A 199 5.40 17.37 0.52
CA LYS A 199 4.76 17.83 1.76
C LYS A 199 4.59 16.67 2.76
N TRP A 200 4.06 15.55 2.31
CA TRP A 200 3.71 14.47 3.21
C TRP A 200 4.90 13.59 3.60
N VAL A 201 5.87 13.38 2.71
CA VAL A 201 7.14 12.74 3.07
C VAL A 201 7.87 13.54 4.14
N LYS A 202 7.98 14.88 3.96
CA LYS A 202 8.56 15.75 5.00
C LYS A 202 7.81 15.64 6.31
N THR A 203 6.47 15.71 6.27
CA THR A 203 5.62 15.63 7.47
C THR A 203 5.83 14.30 8.22
N VAL A 204 5.83 13.19 7.49
CA VAL A 204 5.99 11.85 8.04
C VAL A 204 7.40 11.67 8.64
N ARG A 205 8.43 12.12 7.93
CA ARG A 205 9.82 12.06 8.43
C ARG A 205 10.01 12.87 9.71
N GLU A 206 9.43 14.06 9.79
CA GLU A 206 9.56 14.95 10.95
C GLU A 206 8.72 14.50 12.16
N LYS A 207 7.48 14.02 11.93
CA LYS A 207 6.55 13.69 13.02
C LYS A 207 6.67 12.26 13.49
N GLU A 208 6.80 11.32 12.56
CA GLU A 208 6.73 9.89 12.84
C GLU A 208 8.11 9.24 12.94
N ASN A 209 9.13 9.84 12.28
CA ASN A 209 10.49 9.31 12.19
C ASN A 209 10.50 7.81 11.80
N PRO A 210 9.91 7.43 10.66
CA PRO A 210 9.83 6.04 10.25
C PRO A 210 11.18 5.51 9.75
N ASP A 211 11.35 4.19 9.88
CA ASP A 211 12.52 3.46 9.35
C ASP A 211 12.39 3.24 7.84
N VAL A 212 11.14 3.04 7.36
CA VAL A 212 10.80 2.82 5.95
C VAL A 212 9.63 3.73 5.57
N VAL A 213 9.73 4.38 4.40
CA VAL A 213 8.62 5.15 3.80
C VAL A 213 8.23 4.52 2.48
N VAL A 214 6.98 4.14 2.37
CA VAL A 214 6.33 3.61 1.17
C VAL A 214 5.36 4.65 0.64
N ALA A 215 5.42 4.95 -0.65
CA ALA A 215 4.37 5.68 -1.34
C ALA A 215 3.57 4.70 -2.21
N ILE A 216 2.25 4.62 -1.98
CA ILE A 216 1.33 3.94 -2.89
C ILE A 216 0.70 5.01 -3.77
N ILE A 217 0.90 4.91 -5.09
CA ILE A 217 0.57 5.99 -6.03
C ILE A 217 -0.30 5.43 -7.16
N HIS A 218 -1.59 5.80 -7.17
CA HIS A 218 -2.45 5.47 -8.30
C HIS A 218 -2.25 6.48 -9.43
N SER A 219 -1.15 6.29 -10.14
CA SER A 219 -0.68 7.08 -11.29
C SER A 219 0.37 6.23 -12.02
N GLY A 220 0.39 6.26 -13.34
CA GLY A 220 1.34 5.49 -14.13
C GLY A 220 2.78 6.01 -14.03
N ARG A 221 3.67 5.34 -14.72
CA ARG A 221 5.10 5.62 -14.66
C ARG A 221 5.54 6.78 -15.54
N ASP A 222 5.08 6.82 -16.80
CA ASP A 222 5.59 7.73 -17.82
C ASP A 222 5.11 9.17 -17.60
N HIS A 223 6.00 10.01 -17.11
CA HIS A 223 5.75 11.42 -16.82
C HIS A 223 5.63 12.33 -18.05
N THR A 224 5.84 11.82 -19.25
CA THR A 224 5.65 12.61 -20.48
C THR A 224 4.18 12.74 -20.84
N HIS A 225 3.33 11.87 -20.29
CA HIS A 225 1.90 11.90 -20.51
C HIS A 225 1.23 12.95 -19.61
N THR A 226 0.47 13.87 -20.22
CA THR A 226 -0.26 14.92 -19.51
C THR A 226 -1.73 14.92 -19.92
N THR A 227 -2.63 15.15 -18.97
CA THR A 227 -4.06 15.30 -19.20
C THR A 227 -4.52 16.66 -18.65
N GLY A 228 -4.96 17.54 -19.55
CA GLY A 228 -5.24 18.93 -19.16
C GLY A 228 -3.99 19.66 -18.68
N ASN A 229 -4.02 20.19 -17.45
CA ASN A 229 -2.91 20.89 -16.82
C ASN A 229 -2.08 20.03 -15.87
N TRP A 230 -2.34 18.71 -15.78
CA TRP A 230 -1.72 17.81 -14.82
C TRP A 230 -0.84 16.76 -15.51
N VAL A 231 0.22 16.36 -14.80
CA VAL A 231 0.97 15.17 -15.16
C VAL A 231 0.17 13.97 -14.65
N GLU A 232 -0.42 13.22 -15.58
CA GLU A 232 -1.25 12.05 -15.27
C GLU A 232 -0.42 10.93 -14.66
N ASN A 233 0.73 10.62 -15.27
CA ASN A 233 1.63 9.54 -14.90
C ASN A 233 2.88 10.11 -14.24
N ALA A 234 2.89 10.21 -12.90
CA ALA A 234 3.91 10.92 -12.14
C ALA A 234 4.72 10.03 -11.17
N SER A 235 4.51 8.71 -11.17
CA SER A 235 5.13 7.84 -10.16
C SER A 235 6.65 7.83 -10.24
N GLN A 236 7.23 7.83 -11.44
CA GLN A 236 8.68 7.93 -11.60
C GLN A 236 9.21 9.31 -11.22
N LEU A 237 8.49 10.39 -11.53
CA LEU A 237 8.89 11.75 -11.08
C LEU A 237 8.97 11.83 -9.56
N VAL A 238 7.99 11.25 -8.85
CA VAL A 238 7.99 11.22 -7.38
C VAL A 238 9.19 10.44 -6.87
N ALA A 239 9.44 9.24 -7.41
CA ALA A 239 10.58 8.41 -7.00
C ALA A 239 11.93 9.13 -7.20
N GLU A 240 12.10 9.82 -8.32
CA GLU A 240 13.35 10.52 -8.66
C GLU A 240 13.52 11.87 -7.92
N ARG A 241 12.42 12.61 -7.70
CA ARG A 241 12.51 14.01 -7.26
C ARG A 241 12.15 14.23 -5.80
N VAL A 242 11.51 13.26 -5.13
CA VAL A 242 11.08 13.41 -3.73
C VAL A 242 11.97 12.58 -2.81
N PRO A 243 12.99 13.19 -2.17
CA PRO A 243 13.85 12.48 -1.25
C PRO A 243 13.09 11.94 -0.04
N GLY A 244 13.56 10.82 0.49
CA GLY A 244 13.01 10.25 1.72
C GLY A 244 11.95 9.17 1.50
N ILE A 245 11.63 8.80 0.26
CA ILE A 245 10.86 7.60 -0.08
C ILE A 245 11.84 6.45 -0.29
N ASP A 246 11.47 5.28 0.20
CA ASP A 246 12.25 4.05 0.04
C ASP A 246 11.66 3.14 -1.04
N ILE A 247 10.31 3.10 -1.14
CA ILE A 247 9.58 2.24 -2.07
C ILE A 247 8.42 3.04 -2.66
N VAL A 248 8.24 2.96 -3.97
CA VAL A 248 7.06 3.41 -4.70
C VAL A 248 6.33 2.19 -5.25
N LEU A 249 5.14 1.96 -4.76
CA LEU A 249 4.20 0.98 -5.29
C LEU A 249 3.19 1.76 -6.14
N PHE A 250 2.96 1.34 -7.39
CA PHE A 250 2.16 2.16 -8.29
C PHE A 250 1.32 1.34 -9.28
N GLY A 251 0.35 1.97 -9.95
CA GLY A 251 -0.58 1.33 -10.87
C GLY A 251 -1.09 2.29 -11.95
N HIS A 252 -2.38 2.18 -12.31
CA HIS A 252 -3.10 3.01 -13.27
C HIS A 252 -2.79 2.72 -14.75
N ASP A 253 -1.52 2.59 -15.13
CA ASP A 253 -1.11 2.37 -16.53
C ASP A 253 -1.18 0.89 -16.97
N HIS A 254 -1.53 -0.02 -16.06
CA HIS A 254 -1.64 -1.46 -16.28
C HIS A 254 -0.36 -2.11 -16.84
N GLN A 255 0.82 -1.55 -16.55
CA GLN A 255 2.09 -2.04 -17.05
C GLN A 255 2.89 -2.74 -15.95
N PHE A 256 3.41 -3.91 -16.24
CA PHE A 256 4.34 -4.56 -15.32
C PHE A 256 5.64 -3.77 -15.20
N PHE A 257 6.02 -3.44 -13.97
CA PHE A 257 7.30 -2.80 -13.71
C PHE A 257 7.91 -3.27 -12.39
N CYS A 258 9.20 -3.54 -12.37
CA CYS A 258 9.94 -3.86 -11.16
C CYS A 258 11.42 -3.54 -11.37
N ASP A 259 11.85 -2.40 -10.89
CA ASP A 259 13.25 -1.94 -10.94
C ASP A 259 13.44 -0.85 -9.88
N SER A 260 14.67 -0.38 -9.71
CA SER A 260 14.98 0.76 -8.87
C SER A 260 15.46 1.96 -9.68
N VAL A 261 15.21 3.15 -9.14
CA VAL A 261 15.74 4.42 -9.67
C VAL A 261 16.54 5.12 -8.58
N LYS A 262 17.35 6.11 -8.96
CA LYS A 262 18.03 6.97 -8.00
C LYS A 262 17.25 8.26 -7.82
N ASN A 263 16.99 8.62 -6.56
CA ASN A 263 16.39 9.91 -6.26
C ASN A 263 17.40 11.08 -6.32
N ALA A 264 16.92 12.28 -6.08
CA ALA A 264 17.72 13.52 -6.13
C ALA A 264 18.92 13.51 -5.16
N ASP A 265 18.88 12.75 -4.08
CA ASP A 265 19.98 12.57 -3.12
C ASP A 265 20.92 11.39 -3.47
N GLY A 266 20.69 10.71 -4.60
CA GLY A 266 21.44 9.54 -5.05
C GLY A 266 21.09 8.23 -4.35
N ASN A 267 20.07 8.22 -3.50
CA ASN A 267 19.57 7.01 -2.85
C ASN A 267 18.72 6.18 -3.81
N GLU A 268 18.78 4.86 -3.66
CA GLU A 268 17.96 3.92 -4.41
C GLU A 268 16.52 3.93 -3.90
N VAL A 269 15.56 3.99 -4.83
CA VAL A 269 14.12 3.88 -4.59
C VAL A 269 13.59 2.74 -5.44
N TRP A 270 13.03 1.71 -4.81
CA TRP A 270 12.40 0.61 -5.51
C TRP A 270 11.03 1.00 -6.02
N MET A 271 10.74 0.66 -7.29
CA MET A 271 9.47 0.94 -7.94
C MET A 271 8.85 -0.37 -8.44
N LEU A 272 7.60 -0.62 -8.07
CA LEU A 272 6.90 -1.84 -8.45
C LEU A 272 5.48 -1.51 -8.93
N ASN A 273 5.04 -2.19 -10.00
CA ASN A 273 3.68 -2.16 -10.52
C ASN A 273 3.26 -3.57 -10.94
N PRO A 274 2.24 -4.16 -10.31
CA PRO A 274 1.77 -5.52 -10.63
C PRO A 274 0.90 -5.58 -11.89
N ALA A 275 0.69 -4.48 -12.58
CA ALA A 275 -0.32 -4.26 -13.62
C ALA A 275 -1.73 -4.42 -13.05
N ASN A 276 -2.57 -5.29 -13.62
CA ASN A 276 -3.98 -5.32 -13.28
C ASN A 276 -4.52 -6.74 -13.02
N LYS A 277 -5.81 -6.82 -12.61
CA LYS A 277 -6.61 -8.05 -12.46
C LYS A 277 -6.01 -9.10 -11.53
N ALA A 278 -5.10 -8.69 -10.64
CA ALA A 278 -4.41 -9.60 -9.71
C ALA A 278 -3.80 -10.84 -10.40
N GLU A 279 -3.26 -10.70 -11.62
CA GLU A 279 -2.47 -11.78 -12.24
C GLU A 279 -1.10 -11.91 -11.58
N LYS A 280 -0.55 -10.77 -11.15
CA LYS A 280 0.67 -10.69 -10.35
C LYS A 280 0.44 -9.86 -9.11
N VAL A 281 1.35 -10.02 -8.17
CA VAL A 281 1.45 -9.25 -6.93
C VAL A 281 2.82 -8.60 -6.89
N ALA A 282 2.90 -7.30 -6.63
CA ALA A 282 4.17 -6.68 -6.33
C ALA A 282 4.59 -7.06 -4.90
N SER A 283 5.84 -7.46 -4.74
CA SER A 283 6.40 -7.91 -3.47
C SER A 283 7.72 -7.22 -3.22
N ALA A 284 7.74 -6.27 -2.30
CA ALA A 284 8.97 -5.66 -1.80
C ALA A 284 9.38 -6.37 -0.50
N HIS A 285 10.64 -6.76 -0.44
CA HIS A 285 11.26 -7.36 0.73
C HIS A 285 12.25 -6.35 1.35
N VAL A 286 12.11 -6.10 2.64
CA VAL A 286 12.94 -5.13 3.37
C VAL A 286 13.63 -5.84 4.53
N SER A 287 14.97 -5.89 4.51
CA SER A 287 15.80 -6.43 5.58
C SER A 287 16.44 -5.28 6.36
N LEU A 288 16.18 -5.22 7.66
CA LEU A 288 16.73 -4.18 8.52
C LEU A 288 17.56 -4.80 9.65
N THR A 289 18.81 -4.32 9.82
CA THR A 289 19.62 -4.67 10.98
C THR A 289 19.48 -3.58 12.04
N LEU A 290 19.01 -3.95 13.23
CA LEU A 290 18.85 -3.07 14.37
C LEU A 290 19.97 -3.29 15.39
N ARG A 291 20.63 -2.20 15.80
CA ARG A 291 21.60 -2.17 16.88
C ARG A 291 21.10 -1.27 17.98
N LYS A 292 20.85 -1.82 19.17
CA LYS A 292 20.25 -1.07 20.30
C LYS A 292 18.94 -0.35 19.92
N GLY A 293 18.09 -1.01 19.10
CA GLY A 293 16.80 -0.48 18.64
C GLY A 293 16.89 0.58 17.55
N LYS A 294 18.05 0.83 16.96
CA LYS A 294 18.24 1.75 15.83
C LYS A 294 18.62 0.98 14.57
N VAL A 295 18.03 1.33 13.44
CA VAL A 295 18.40 0.77 12.14
C VAL A 295 19.81 1.22 11.78
N VAL A 296 20.70 0.27 11.55
CA VAL A 296 22.11 0.49 11.12
C VAL A 296 22.39 -0.02 9.72
N LYS A 297 21.51 -0.87 9.18
CA LYS A 297 21.55 -1.33 7.80
C LYS A 297 20.13 -1.53 7.30
N LYS A 298 19.84 -1.15 6.06
CA LYS A 298 18.58 -1.38 5.36
C LYS A 298 18.89 -1.86 3.94
N GLU A 299 18.30 -2.97 3.55
CA GLU A 299 18.39 -3.54 2.21
C GLU A 299 16.97 -3.77 1.70
N ILE A 300 16.72 -3.37 0.47
CA ILE A 300 15.39 -3.49 -0.16
C ILE A 300 15.58 -4.21 -1.49
N SER A 301 14.66 -5.11 -1.80
CA SER A 301 14.56 -5.76 -3.10
C SER A 301 13.09 -5.89 -3.51
N GLY A 302 12.83 -5.90 -4.81
CA GLY A 302 11.51 -6.02 -5.37
C GLY A 302 11.38 -7.20 -6.33
N ARG A 303 10.18 -7.74 -6.45
CA ARG A 303 9.82 -8.74 -7.47
C ARG A 303 8.33 -8.67 -7.80
N LEU A 304 7.96 -9.11 -8.99
CA LEU A 304 6.57 -9.40 -9.35
C LEU A 304 6.34 -10.91 -9.25
N VAL A 305 5.36 -11.30 -8.48
CA VAL A 305 5.01 -12.71 -8.24
C VAL A 305 3.81 -13.07 -9.09
N ASP A 306 3.98 -13.94 -10.06
CA ASP A 306 2.88 -14.49 -10.85
C ASP A 306 2.09 -15.50 -9.99
N ILE A 307 0.82 -15.18 -9.72
CA ILE A 307 -0.06 -16.04 -8.92
C ILE A 307 -1.07 -16.80 -9.78
N SER A 308 -1.01 -16.66 -11.09
CA SER A 308 -1.98 -17.25 -12.04
C SER A 308 -2.03 -18.79 -11.98
N ALA A 309 -0.92 -19.43 -11.63
CA ALA A 309 -0.82 -20.89 -11.50
C ALA A 309 -1.16 -21.40 -10.10
N LEU A 310 -1.38 -20.53 -9.12
CA LEU A 310 -1.76 -20.95 -7.77
C LEU A 310 -3.20 -21.50 -7.75
N PRO A 311 -3.49 -22.50 -6.92
CA PRO A 311 -4.86 -22.89 -6.67
C PRO A 311 -5.64 -21.72 -6.05
N VAL A 312 -6.94 -21.68 -6.30
CA VAL A 312 -7.84 -20.79 -5.59
C VAL A 312 -7.94 -21.20 -4.12
N ASP A 313 -8.18 -20.25 -3.25
CA ASP A 313 -8.48 -20.51 -1.85
C ASP A 313 -9.93 -21.00 -1.71
N GLU A 314 -10.13 -22.27 -1.33
CA GLU A 314 -11.45 -22.87 -1.19
C GLU A 314 -12.27 -22.23 -0.07
N ASP A 315 -11.62 -21.78 1.02
CA ASP A 315 -12.32 -21.08 2.11
C ASP A 315 -12.82 -19.71 1.63
N PHE A 316 -12.00 -18.98 0.86
CA PHE A 316 -12.42 -17.72 0.22
C PHE A 316 -13.60 -17.96 -0.72
N MET A 317 -13.53 -18.99 -1.57
CA MET A 317 -14.61 -19.32 -2.51
C MET A 317 -15.89 -19.75 -1.79
N ALA A 318 -15.79 -20.47 -0.67
CA ALA A 318 -16.94 -20.87 0.15
C ALA A 318 -17.59 -19.65 0.85
N GLU A 319 -16.78 -18.77 1.44
CA GLU A 319 -17.24 -17.54 2.13
C GLU A 319 -18.00 -16.62 1.16
N PHE A 320 -17.47 -16.42 -0.04
CA PHE A 320 -18.03 -15.49 -1.03
C PHE A 320 -18.87 -16.18 -2.13
N LYS A 321 -19.30 -17.43 -1.90
CA LYS A 321 -20.17 -18.15 -2.84
C LYS A 321 -21.49 -17.42 -3.14
N PRO A 322 -22.18 -16.81 -2.15
CA PRO A 322 -23.41 -16.05 -2.44
C PRO A 322 -23.17 -14.90 -3.44
N GLN A 323 -22.03 -14.20 -3.31
CA GLN A 323 -21.66 -13.10 -4.20
C GLN A 323 -21.26 -13.58 -5.60
N TYR A 324 -20.65 -14.76 -5.68
CA TYR A 324 -20.36 -15.42 -6.95
C TYR A 324 -21.62 -15.83 -7.69
N ASP A 325 -22.60 -16.41 -6.98
CA ASP A 325 -23.84 -16.92 -7.56
C ASP A 325 -24.84 -15.81 -7.94
N THR A 326 -24.62 -14.56 -7.48
CA THR A 326 -25.52 -13.42 -7.72
C THR A 326 -25.44 -12.89 -9.16
N VAL A 327 -24.33 -13.11 -9.85
CA VAL A 327 -24.03 -12.65 -11.22
C VAL A 327 -23.68 -13.82 -12.14
#